data_23572095fd8343f93c643575b06b023a
#
_entry.id   23572095fd8343f93c643575b06b023a
#
_cell.length_a   1.000
_cell.length_b   1.000
_cell.length_c   1.000
_cell.angle_alpha   90.00
_cell.angle_beta   90.00
_cell.angle_gamma   90.00
#
_symmetry.space_group_name_H-M   'P 1'
#
loop_
_entity.id
_entity.type
_entity.pdbx_description
1 polymer ?
#
loop_
_entity_poly.entity_id
_entity_poly.type
_entity_poly.pdbx_seq_one_letter_code
_entity_poly.pdbx_strand_id
1 'polypeptide(L)'
;MVYFVPDFVIEGVGYNALNKSRKDLLTIYQKLAFVPIVNTQMVLDDKEVKYFARNSKVLGGFVHEVLEAIEQKCKEGDCLLMDFPFAVNFAGYNKIVSNAKAKGTRIIFFVHDLDGIRFNNLFLNMIDSSCLDMADCLITASKRMDEVLFNNLKVSKKVKTINHDYWDYLLLDDTLNQHIDHMVCFAGNLSKSPFLSKLPASLVELGFTMYGKGYLPSYLGDYAGEYDPETLASILDGKFGLVWDGKSAKTCSGGIGKYLKINTSHKFGLYIATGKPVIVWSKGSLAPLVKEKRIGIAVNSLSEAASLL
;
A
#
# COMPACT_ATOMS: atom_id res chain seq x y z
N MET A 1 -19.43 -2.20 18.52
CA MET A 1 -19.07 -1.04 17.66
C MET A 1 -17.71 -1.28 17.05
N VAL A 2 -17.45 -0.73 15.84
CA VAL A 2 -16.08 -0.71 15.27
C VAL A 2 -15.61 0.74 15.27
N TYR A 3 -14.59 1.00 16.07
CA TYR A 3 -13.87 2.27 16.08
C TYR A 3 -12.63 2.15 15.20
N PHE A 4 -12.17 3.25 14.61
CA PHE A 4 -10.87 3.31 13.96
C PHE A 4 -10.06 4.51 14.47
N VAL A 5 -8.74 4.34 14.52
CA VAL A 5 -7.81 5.44 14.79
C VAL A 5 -7.52 6.13 13.47
N PRO A 6 -7.86 7.42 13.29
CA PRO A 6 -7.56 8.14 12.06
C PRO A 6 -6.05 8.13 11.79
N ASP A 7 -5.66 7.71 10.58
CA ASP A 7 -4.26 7.69 10.18
C ASP A 7 -3.80 9.11 9.79
N PHE A 8 -2.50 9.29 9.66
CA PHE A 8 -1.89 10.58 9.37
C PHE A 8 -1.95 10.93 7.88
N VAL A 9 -1.91 12.22 7.58
CA VAL A 9 -1.70 12.77 6.24
C VAL A 9 -0.31 13.41 6.18
N ILE A 10 0.41 13.20 5.09
CA ILE A 10 1.71 13.81 4.87
C ILE A 10 1.52 15.01 3.95
N GLU A 11 1.81 16.22 4.45
CA GLU A 11 1.84 17.45 3.65
C GLU A 11 3.23 17.70 3.06
N GLY A 12 3.28 18.42 1.94
CA GLY A 12 4.54 18.83 1.30
C GLY A 12 5.33 17.71 0.61
N VAL A 13 4.87 16.47 0.69
CA VAL A 13 5.37 15.37 -0.14
C VAL A 13 4.50 15.30 -1.36
N GLY A 14 5.07 15.57 -2.53
CA GLY A 14 4.35 15.46 -3.80
C GLY A 14 3.50 14.18 -3.88
N TYR A 15 2.64 14.12 -4.84
CA TYR A 15 1.63 13.07 -5.00
C TYR A 15 2.19 11.66 -4.79
N ASN A 16 1.61 10.89 -3.86
CA ASN A 16 2.07 9.55 -3.57
C ASN A 16 0.92 8.58 -3.24
N ALA A 17 1.14 7.31 -3.52
CA ALA A 17 0.16 6.25 -3.27
C ALA A 17 -0.17 6.07 -1.77
N LEU A 18 0.73 6.45 -0.88
CA LEU A 18 0.52 6.34 0.57
C LEU A 18 -0.68 7.18 1.03
N ASN A 19 -0.72 8.46 0.60
CA ASN A 19 -1.82 9.35 0.95
C ASN A 19 -3.13 8.90 0.30
N LYS A 20 -3.10 8.44 -0.96
CA LYS A 20 -4.29 7.96 -1.67
C LYS A 20 -4.91 6.76 -0.97
N SER A 21 -4.12 5.72 -0.67
CA SER A 21 -4.63 4.51 -0.03
C SER A 21 -5.28 4.80 1.33
N ARG A 22 -4.69 5.69 2.13
CA ARG A 22 -5.23 6.08 3.43
C ARG A 22 -6.53 6.88 3.32
N LYS A 23 -6.57 7.81 2.37
CA LYS A 23 -7.80 8.58 2.05
C LYS A 23 -8.95 7.67 1.62
N ASP A 24 -8.66 6.71 0.75
CA ASP A 24 -9.64 5.77 0.26
C ASP A 24 -10.16 4.88 1.39
N LEU A 25 -9.27 4.34 2.24
CA LEU A 25 -9.67 3.57 3.41
C LEU A 25 -10.53 4.38 4.38
N LEU A 26 -10.17 5.63 4.66
CA LEU A 26 -10.97 6.50 5.51
C LEU A 26 -12.39 6.64 4.96
N THR A 27 -12.52 6.87 3.65
CA THR A 27 -13.82 6.94 2.97
C THR A 27 -14.59 5.62 3.06
N ILE A 28 -13.91 4.49 2.91
CA ILE A 28 -14.49 3.15 3.04
C ILE A 28 -14.96 2.91 4.48
N TYR A 29 -14.15 3.24 5.49
CA TYR A 29 -14.54 3.10 6.90
C TYR A 29 -15.78 3.90 7.22
N GLN A 30 -15.88 5.15 6.72
CA GLN A 30 -17.07 5.98 6.89
C GLN A 30 -18.31 5.37 6.21
N LYS A 31 -18.18 4.84 4.99
CA LYS A 31 -19.27 4.13 4.29
C LYS A 31 -19.72 2.86 5.03
N LEU A 32 -18.82 2.19 5.74
CA LEU A 32 -19.13 1.04 6.58
C LEU A 32 -19.70 1.42 7.96
N ALA A 33 -19.95 2.71 8.20
CA ALA A 33 -20.39 3.24 9.48
C ALA A 33 -19.42 2.93 10.65
N PHE A 34 -18.12 2.79 10.37
CA PHE A 34 -17.10 2.75 11.40
C PHE A 34 -16.92 4.15 11.98
N VAL A 35 -16.65 4.23 13.28
CA VAL A 35 -16.62 5.49 14.02
C VAL A 35 -15.17 5.89 14.29
N PRO A 36 -14.72 7.11 13.93
CA PRO A 36 -13.40 7.55 14.35
C PRO A 36 -13.35 7.67 15.87
N ILE A 37 -12.32 7.08 16.48
CA ILE A 37 -12.16 7.11 17.95
C ILE A 37 -11.91 8.55 18.42
N VAL A 38 -11.15 9.32 17.62
CA VAL A 38 -10.90 10.75 17.77
C VAL A 38 -11.21 11.47 16.45
N ASN A 39 -11.53 12.76 16.50
CA ASN A 39 -11.78 13.55 15.28
C ASN A 39 -10.50 14.16 14.71
N THR A 40 -9.44 14.24 15.51
CA THR A 40 -8.16 14.80 15.12
C THR A 40 -7.47 13.87 14.12
N GLN A 41 -7.16 14.40 12.94
CA GLN A 41 -6.27 13.75 11.98
C GLN A 41 -4.89 14.38 12.09
N MET A 42 -3.86 13.59 12.29
CA MET A 42 -2.50 14.11 12.31
C MET A 42 -2.06 14.52 10.91
N VAL A 43 -1.54 15.73 10.82
CA VAL A 43 -0.89 16.25 9.61
C VAL A 43 0.60 16.34 9.90
N LEU A 44 1.42 15.74 9.05
CA LEU A 44 2.86 15.64 9.22
C LEU A 44 3.57 16.21 8.02
N ASP A 45 4.66 16.90 8.22
CA ASP A 45 5.54 17.30 7.13
C ASP A 45 6.53 16.16 6.75
N ASP A 46 7.19 16.29 5.58
CA ASP A 46 8.18 15.29 5.09
C ASP A 46 9.39 15.15 6.04
N LYS A 47 9.70 16.16 6.84
CA LYS A 47 10.78 16.13 7.83
C LYS A 47 10.34 15.36 9.07
N GLU A 48 9.12 15.59 9.53
CA GLU A 48 8.53 14.87 10.65
C GLU A 48 8.41 13.39 10.35
N VAL A 49 7.99 13.00 9.15
CA VAL A 49 7.94 11.60 8.70
C VAL A 49 9.33 10.94 8.75
N LYS A 50 10.39 11.64 8.39
CA LYS A 50 11.78 11.13 8.48
C LYS A 50 12.29 10.99 9.91
N TYR A 51 11.75 11.80 10.84
CA TYR A 51 12.10 11.80 12.27
C TYR A 51 11.13 11.01 13.15
N PHE A 52 10.18 10.34 12.59
CA PHE A 52 9.05 9.67 13.22
C PHE A 52 9.39 8.70 14.35
N ALA A 53 10.57 8.14 14.35
CA ALA A 53 11.06 7.30 15.45
C ALA A 53 11.41 8.09 16.73
N ARG A 54 11.34 9.43 16.72
CA ARG A 54 11.91 10.28 17.77
C ARG A 54 10.93 11.35 18.24
N ASN A 55 10.10 10.98 19.26
CA ASN A 55 9.55 11.92 20.25
C ASN A 55 9.06 13.29 19.77
N SER A 56 8.08 13.38 18.86
CA SER A 56 7.41 14.66 18.69
C SER A 56 6.36 14.87 19.81
N LYS A 57 6.21 16.09 20.31
CA LYS A 57 5.16 16.45 21.25
C LYS A 57 3.76 16.24 20.65
N VAL A 58 3.64 16.41 19.33
CA VAL A 58 2.41 16.18 18.56
C VAL A 58 1.96 14.73 18.66
N LEU A 59 2.88 13.77 18.47
CA LEU A 59 2.58 12.35 18.63
C LEU A 59 2.14 11.99 20.05
N GLY A 60 2.81 12.56 21.05
CA GLY A 60 2.46 12.36 22.45
C GLY A 60 1.05 12.88 22.77
N GLY A 61 0.70 14.04 22.26
CA GLY A 61 -0.63 14.63 22.38
C GLY A 61 -1.71 13.77 21.71
N PHE A 62 -1.46 13.31 20.49
CA PHE A 62 -2.38 12.44 19.77
C PHE A 62 -2.60 11.09 20.48
N VAL A 63 -1.53 10.46 20.96
CA VAL A 63 -1.64 9.21 21.74
C VAL A 63 -2.48 9.45 22.99
N HIS A 64 -2.29 10.57 23.68
CA HIS A 64 -3.07 10.92 24.87
C HIS A 64 -4.55 11.07 24.55
N GLU A 65 -4.90 11.82 23.49
CA GLU A 65 -6.27 11.99 23.02
C GLU A 65 -6.93 10.63 22.69
N VAL A 66 -6.20 9.74 22.01
CA VAL A 66 -6.69 8.38 21.69
C VAL A 66 -6.95 7.60 22.98
N LEU A 67 -6.06 7.66 23.98
CA LEU A 67 -6.21 6.96 25.25
C LEU A 67 -7.43 7.46 26.03
N GLU A 68 -7.65 8.76 26.11
CA GLU A 68 -8.84 9.35 26.76
C GLU A 68 -10.12 8.91 26.04
N ALA A 69 -10.11 8.92 24.69
CA ALA A 69 -11.24 8.47 23.89
C ALA A 69 -11.54 6.97 24.07
N ILE A 70 -10.53 6.12 24.18
CA ILE A 70 -10.69 4.69 24.49
C ILE A 70 -11.37 4.54 25.85
N GLU A 71 -10.90 5.28 26.86
CA GLU A 71 -11.45 5.21 28.21
C GLU A 71 -12.94 5.59 28.24
N GLN A 72 -13.33 6.60 27.48
CA GLN A 72 -14.69 7.14 27.46
C GLN A 72 -15.64 6.34 26.56
N LYS A 73 -15.18 5.81 25.43
CA LYS A 73 -16.04 5.27 24.36
C LYS A 73 -16.02 3.74 24.27
N CYS A 74 -14.86 3.11 24.44
CA CYS A 74 -14.71 1.67 24.23
C CYS A 74 -15.32 0.84 25.33
N LYS A 75 -15.93 -0.27 24.93
CA LYS A 75 -16.58 -1.25 25.82
C LYS A 75 -16.16 -2.66 25.43
N GLU A 76 -16.42 -3.62 26.31
CA GLU A 76 -16.24 -5.05 26.03
C GLU A 76 -16.98 -5.47 24.76
N GLY A 77 -16.28 -6.18 23.88
CA GLY A 77 -16.79 -6.66 22.60
C GLY A 77 -16.68 -5.66 21.43
N ASP A 78 -16.34 -4.40 21.68
CA ASP A 78 -16.01 -3.45 20.62
C ASP A 78 -14.72 -3.85 19.87
N CYS A 79 -14.49 -3.26 18.71
CA CYS A 79 -13.26 -3.42 17.94
C CYS A 79 -12.58 -2.05 17.74
N LEU A 80 -11.26 -2.03 17.84
CA LEU A 80 -10.42 -0.88 17.48
C LEU A 80 -9.56 -1.26 16.28
N LEU A 81 -9.81 -0.60 15.14
CA LEU A 81 -9.08 -0.77 13.90
C LEU A 81 -7.98 0.28 13.82
N MET A 82 -6.77 -0.14 13.49
CA MET A 82 -5.60 0.73 13.30
C MET A 82 -4.85 0.32 12.04
N ASP A 83 -4.36 1.30 11.29
CA ASP A 83 -3.47 1.06 10.14
C ASP A 83 -2.05 0.72 10.62
N PHE A 84 -1.39 -0.22 9.96
CA PHE A 84 -0.01 -0.62 10.27
C PHE A 84 0.87 -0.55 9.01
N PRO A 85 2.08 0.06 9.05
CA PRO A 85 2.60 0.83 10.17
C PRO A 85 1.88 2.16 10.35
N PHE A 86 1.60 2.51 11.59
CA PHE A 86 0.99 3.77 11.96
C PHE A 86 2.07 4.79 12.35
N ALA A 87 1.68 6.06 12.42
CA ALA A 87 2.60 7.15 12.74
C ALA A 87 3.18 7.11 14.16
N VAL A 88 2.56 6.38 15.09
CA VAL A 88 3.07 6.28 16.47
C VAL A 88 4.18 5.25 16.56
N ASN A 89 5.15 5.48 17.46
CA ASN A 89 6.22 4.53 17.76
C ASN A 89 5.68 3.31 18.52
N PHE A 90 6.53 2.29 18.68
CA PHE A 90 6.18 1.04 19.40
C PHE A 90 5.57 1.29 20.79
N ALA A 91 6.10 2.25 21.55
CA ALA A 91 5.56 2.59 22.87
C ALA A 91 4.14 3.16 22.81
N GLY A 92 3.86 3.98 21.77
CA GLY A 92 2.51 4.50 21.51
C GLY A 92 1.54 3.38 21.12
N TYR A 93 1.93 2.46 20.22
CA TYR A 93 1.15 1.28 19.90
C TYR A 93 0.82 0.46 21.14
N ASN A 94 1.84 0.16 21.95
CA ASN A 94 1.67 -0.66 23.14
C ASN A 94 0.68 -0.03 24.14
N LYS A 95 0.77 1.29 24.35
CA LYS A 95 -0.16 2.00 25.23
C LYS A 95 -1.60 1.94 24.70
N ILE A 96 -1.83 2.26 23.43
CA ILE A 96 -3.16 2.24 22.81
C ILE A 96 -3.76 0.83 22.91
N VAL A 97 -3.02 -0.17 22.46
CA VAL A 97 -3.47 -1.57 22.45
C VAL A 97 -3.75 -2.08 23.87
N SER A 98 -2.85 -1.83 24.82
CA SER A 98 -3.01 -2.30 26.21
C SER A 98 -4.24 -1.68 26.87
N ASN A 99 -4.49 -0.39 26.67
CA ASN A 99 -5.67 0.29 27.21
C ASN A 99 -6.96 -0.23 26.57
N ALA A 100 -7.00 -0.40 25.26
CA ALA A 100 -8.17 -0.95 24.58
C ALA A 100 -8.47 -2.40 25.05
N LYS A 101 -7.45 -3.24 25.14
CA LYS A 101 -7.60 -4.61 25.66
C LYS A 101 -8.07 -4.65 27.12
N ALA A 102 -7.64 -3.74 27.96
CA ALA A 102 -8.13 -3.61 29.34
C ALA A 102 -9.63 -3.31 29.42
N LYS A 103 -10.21 -2.72 28.38
CA LYS A 103 -11.66 -2.52 28.21
C LYS A 103 -12.39 -3.69 27.57
N GLY A 104 -11.70 -4.80 27.25
CA GLY A 104 -12.27 -5.92 26.50
C GLY A 104 -12.49 -5.64 25.01
N THR A 105 -11.86 -4.58 24.46
CA THR A 105 -11.92 -4.20 23.05
C THR A 105 -10.95 -5.06 22.24
N ARG A 106 -11.39 -5.59 21.10
CA ARG A 106 -10.57 -6.37 20.16
C ARG A 106 -9.77 -5.46 19.25
N ILE A 107 -8.53 -5.83 19.00
CA ILE A 107 -7.59 -5.07 18.19
C ILE A 107 -7.50 -5.66 16.78
N ILE A 108 -7.71 -4.82 15.78
CA ILE A 108 -7.56 -5.17 14.36
C ILE A 108 -6.51 -4.25 13.75
N PHE A 109 -5.48 -4.82 13.12
CA PHE A 109 -4.56 -4.04 12.29
C PHE A 109 -4.82 -4.26 10.81
N PHE A 110 -4.92 -3.15 10.07
CA PHE A 110 -4.86 -3.15 8.61
C PHE A 110 -3.41 -2.99 8.17
N VAL A 111 -2.82 -4.06 7.63
CA VAL A 111 -1.38 -4.12 7.34
C VAL A 111 -1.10 -3.60 5.94
N HIS A 112 -0.59 -2.37 5.82
CA HIS A 112 -0.17 -1.77 4.57
C HIS A 112 1.17 -2.32 4.09
N ASP A 113 2.16 -2.35 4.98
CA ASP A 113 3.51 -2.77 4.68
C ASP A 113 4.15 -3.51 5.87
N LEU A 114 5.09 -4.39 5.57
CA LEU A 114 6.02 -5.00 6.51
C LEU A 114 7.42 -4.43 6.22
N ASP A 115 7.72 -3.32 6.86
CA ASP A 115 8.93 -2.55 6.55
C ASP A 115 10.21 -3.32 6.85
N GLY A 116 10.22 -4.14 7.87
CA GLY A 116 11.34 -5.01 8.17
C GLY A 116 11.67 -6.00 7.04
N ILE A 117 10.65 -6.58 6.43
CA ILE A 117 10.79 -7.49 5.27
C ILE A 117 11.16 -6.69 4.01
N ARG A 118 10.46 -5.58 3.76
CA ARG A 118 10.65 -4.71 2.59
C ARG A 118 12.07 -4.17 2.47
N PHE A 119 12.63 -3.74 3.58
CA PHE A 119 13.99 -3.16 3.65
C PHE A 119 15.07 -4.14 4.08
N ASN A 120 14.72 -5.42 4.32
CA ASN A 120 15.61 -6.46 4.84
C ASN A 120 16.33 -6.02 6.12
N ASN A 121 15.57 -5.50 7.08
CA ASN A 121 16.08 -4.94 8.33
C ASN A 121 15.60 -5.76 9.52
N LEU A 122 16.50 -6.45 10.20
CA LEU A 122 16.19 -7.33 11.33
C LEU A 122 15.59 -6.59 12.53
N PHE A 123 16.04 -5.37 12.79
CA PHE A 123 15.51 -4.56 13.90
C PHE A 123 14.05 -4.16 13.63
N LEU A 124 13.74 -3.73 12.41
CA LEU A 124 12.35 -3.46 12.01
C LEU A 124 11.51 -4.74 12.04
N ASN A 125 12.04 -5.90 11.64
CA ASN A 125 11.34 -7.17 11.76
C ASN A 125 10.93 -7.49 13.21
N MET A 126 11.78 -7.19 14.18
CA MET A 126 11.47 -7.37 15.60
C MET A 126 10.34 -6.43 16.05
N ILE A 127 10.37 -5.18 15.62
CA ILE A 127 9.33 -4.19 15.90
C ILE A 127 8.01 -4.62 15.26
N ASP A 128 8.02 -4.93 13.95
CA ASP A 128 6.84 -5.38 13.20
C ASP A 128 6.22 -6.60 13.90
N SER A 129 7.02 -7.61 14.21
CA SER A 129 6.58 -8.81 14.91
C SER A 129 5.91 -8.49 16.23
N SER A 130 6.58 -7.69 17.07
CA SER A 130 6.09 -7.36 18.41
C SER A 130 4.79 -6.54 18.37
N CYS A 131 4.64 -5.62 17.41
CA CYS A 131 3.40 -4.87 17.23
C CYS A 131 2.27 -5.77 16.76
N LEU A 132 2.51 -6.56 15.71
CA LEU A 132 1.48 -7.37 15.07
C LEU A 132 1.01 -8.53 15.96
N ASP A 133 1.87 -9.03 16.84
CA ASP A 133 1.50 -10.06 17.82
C ASP A 133 0.50 -9.56 18.89
N MET A 134 0.35 -8.25 19.03
CA MET A 134 -0.63 -7.66 19.94
C MET A 134 -2.06 -7.65 19.36
N ALA A 135 -2.25 -7.93 18.07
CA ALA A 135 -3.56 -7.91 17.44
C ALA A 135 -4.38 -9.17 17.74
N ASP A 136 -5.69 -9.04 17.66
CA ASP A 136 -6.62 -10.18 17.64
C ASP A 136 -6.89 -10.62 16.19
N CYS A 137 -6.79 -9.66 15.24
CA CYS A 137 -6.95 -9.91 13.81
C CYS A 137 -6.04 -8.97 12.99
N LEU A 138 -5.50 -9.49 11.90
CA LEU A 138 -4.74 -8.73 10.89
C LEU A 138 -5.48 -8.78 9.55
N ILE A 139 -5.71 -7.62 8.95
CA ILE A 139 -6.13 -7.54 7.56
C ILE A 139 -4.85 -7.40 6.73
N THR A 140 -4.58 -8.35 5.88
CA THR A 140 -3.29 -8.50 5.19
C THR A 140 -3.46 -8.51 3.67
N ALA A 141 -2.38 -8.21 2.95
CA ALA A 141 -2.42 -8.11 1.49
C ALA A 141 -2.64 -9.47 0.79
N SER A 142 -2.19 -10.58 1.37
CA SER A 142 -2.24 -11.88 0.70
C SER A 142 -1.94 -13.04 1.65
N LYS A 143 -2.33 -14.25 1.27
CA LYS A 143 -1.94 -15.49 1.99
C LYS A 143 -0.42 -15.65 2.12
N ARG A 144 0.35 -15.18 1.15
CA ARG A 144 1.82 -15.21 1.22
C ARG A 144 2.36 -14.22 2.27
N MET A 145 1.67 -13.12 2.51
CA MET A 145 2.00 -12.23 3.63
C MET A 145 1.74 -12.92 4.96
N ASP A 146 0.63 -13.66 5.09
CA ASP A 146 0.33 -14.46 6.28
C ASP A 146 1.42 -15.50 6.56
N GLU A 147 1.89 -16.20 5.52
CA GLU A 147 3.00 -17.16 5.65
C GLU A 147 4.27 -16.50 6.19
N VAL A 148 4.59 -15.28 5.72
CA VAL A 148 5.74 -14.51 6.23
C VAL A 148 5.53 -14.08 7.66
N LEU A 149 4.35 -13.61 8.03
CA LEU A 149 4.01 -13.23 9.41
C LEU A 149 4.22 -14.40 10.37
N PHE A 150 3.66 -15.56 10.07
CA PHE A 150 3.71 -16.71 10.97
C PHE A 150 5.06 -17.45 10.92
N ASN A 151 5.67 -17.60 9.77
CA ASN A 151 6.88 -18.42 9.62
C ASN A 151 8.19 -17.63 9.79
N ASN A 152 8.24 -16.38 9.35
CA ASN A 152 9.44 -15.55 9.40
C ASN A 152 9.44 -14.59 10.60
N LEU A 153 8.36 -13.83 10.78
CA LEU A 153 8.23 -12.88 11.87
C LEU A 153 7.78 -13.52 13.20
N LYS A 154 7.34 -14.79 13.17
CA LYS A 154 6.92 -15.55 14.36
C LYS A 154 5.73 -14.92 15.10
N VAL A 155 4.88 -14.18 14.40
CA VAL A 155 3.60 -13.73 14.95
C VAL A 155 2.80 -14.95 15.43
N SER A 156 2.13 -14.85 16.56
CA SER A 156 1.37 -15.95 17.15
C SER A 156 0.27 -16.46 16.23
N LYS A 157 0.15 -17.76 16.07
CA LYS A 157 -0.95 -18.39 15.31
C LYS A 157 -2.34 -18.19 15.95
N LYS A 158 -2.42 -17.60 17.15
CA LYS A 158 -3.69 -17.17 17.73
C LYS A 158 -4.26 -15.93 17.06
N VAL A 159 -3.41 -15.11 16.45
CA VAL A 159 -3.82 -13.95 15.68
C VAL A 159 -4.49 -14.42 14.39
N LYS A 160 -5.72 -13.97 14.17
CA LYS A 160 -6.47 -14.30 12.94
C LYS A 160 -5.99 -13.42 11.77
N THR A 161 -6.11 -13.92 10.54
CA THR A 161 -5.85 -13.13 9.34
C THR A 161 -7.04 -13.12 8.40
N ILE A 162 -7.23 -11.99 7.72
CA ILE A 162 -8.18 -11.81 6.62
C ILE A 162 -7.40 -11.15 5.47
N ASN A 163 -7.46 -11.73 4.28
CA ASN A 163 -6.78 -11.13 3.13
C ASN A 163 -7.72 -10.20 2.37
N HIS A 164 -7.24 -8.98 2.06
CA HIS A 164 -7.97 -8.07 1.17
C HIS A 164 -7.63 -8.30 -0.31
N ASP A 165 -6.59 -9.09 -0.62
CA ASP A 165 -6.14 -9.54 -1.93
C ASP A 165 -5.68 -8.42 -2.88
N TYR A 166 -6.29 -7.26 -2.87
CA TYR A 166 -5.90 -6.07 -3.64
C TYR A 166 -6.44 -4.80 -3.00
N TRP A 167 -5.83 -3.67 -3.35
CA TRP A 167 -6.25 -2.34 -2.89
C TRP A 167 -7.41 -1.82 -3.72
N ASP A 168 -8.43 -1.33 -3.06
CA ASP A 168 -9.41 -0.46 -3.70
C ASP A 168 -8.77 0.85 -4.15
N TYR A 169 -9.32 1.44 -5.19
CA TYR A 169 -8.95 2.75 -5.67
C TYR A 169 -10.23 3.51 -6.00
N LEU A 170 -10.59 4.45 -5.14
CA LEU A 170 -11.81 5.23 -5.31
C LEU A 170 -11.55 6.31 -6.37
N LEU A 171 -12.38 6.32 -7.39
CA LEU A 171 -12.42 7.40 -8.38
C LEU A 171 -13.29 8.54 -7.85
N LEU A 172 -12.93 9.79 -8.14
CA LEU A 172 -13.77 10.95 -7.79
C LEU A 172 -14.93 11.09 -8.76
N ASP A 173 -14.71 10.75 -10.02
CA ASP A 173 -15.71 10.71 -11.07
C ASP A 173 -15.43 9.54 -12.02
N ASP A 174 -16.34 9.25 -12.92
CA ASP A 174 -16.23 8.17 -13.91
C ASP A 174 -15.57 8.65 -15.23
N THR A 175 -14.97 9.84 -15.23
CA THR A 175 -14.31 10.39 -16.42
C THR A 175 -12.98 9.69 -16.64
N LEU A 176 -12.95 8.79 -17.61
CA LEU A 176 -11.74 8.04 -17.98
C LEU A 176 -11.23 8.51 -19.34
N ASN A 177 -9.91 8.42 -19.55
CA ASN A 177 -9.31 8.71 -20.84
C ASN A 177 -9.85 7.76 -21.92
N GLN A 178 -10.51 8.31 -22.92
CA GLN A 178 -11.06 7.57 -24.07
C GLN A 178 -10.04 7.44 -25.21
N HIS A 179 -8.98 8.24 -25.18
CA HIS A 179 -7.96 8.24 -26.22
C HIS A 179 -6.73 7.49 -25.72
N ILE A 180 -6.44 6.35 -26.35
CA ILE A 180 -5.38 5.43 -25.93
C ILE A 180 -4.42 5.19 -27.10
N ASP A 181 -3.27 5.81 -27.03
CA ASP A 181 -2.22 5.71 -28.06
C ASP A 181 -1.14 4.68 -27.72
N HIS A 182 -0.95 4.39 -26.42
CA HIS A 182 0.08 3.48 -25.96
C HIS A 182 -0.47 2.09 -25.63
N MET A 183 0.35 1.06 -25.81
CA MET A 183 -0.01 -0.31 -25.40
C MET A 183 0.11 -0.50 -23.88
N VAL A 184 1.15 0.06 -23.26
CA VAL A 184 1.42 -0.12 -21.84
C VAL A 184 1.62 1.20 -21.13
N CYS A 185 0.97 1.38 -19.97
CA CYS A 185 1.26 2.47 -19.07
C CYS A 185 1.86 1.98 -17.74
N PHE A 186 2.74 2.80 -17.17
CA PHE A 186 3.33 2.61 -15.85
C PHE A 186 3.15 3.87 -15.02
N ALA A 187 2.49 3.75 -13.87
CA ALA A 187 2.27 4.86 -12.95
C ALA A 187 2.91 4.56 -11.58
N GLY A 188 3.76 5.46 -11.07
CA GLY A 188 4.37 5.27 -9.76
C GLY A 188 5.60 6.14 -9.50
N ASN A 189 6.34 5.79 -8.45
CA ASN A 189 7.61 6.47 -8.16
C ASN A 189 8.72 5.95 -9.08
N LEU A 190 9.05 6.73 -10.10
CA LEU A 190 10.02 6.36 -11.14
C LEU A 190 11.43 6.24 -10.55
N SER A 191 11.80 7.01 -9.52
CA SER A 191 13.11 6.90 -8.88
C SER A 191 13.34 5.53 -8.20
N LYS A 192 12.28 4.79 -7.89
CA LYS A 192 12.33 3.43 -7.36
C LYS A 192 12.19 2.35 -8.43
N SER A 193 12.16 2.74 -9.72
CA SER A 193 11.86 1.89 -10.86
C SER A 193 12.99 1.85 -11.91
N PRO A 194 14.25 1.53 -11.52
CA PRO A 194 15.39 1.52 -12.45
C PRO A 194 15.25 0.52 -13.62
N PHE A 195 14.29 -0.39 -13.58
CA PHE A 195 14.00 -1.28 -14.70
C PHE A 195 13.56 -0.50 -15.96
N LEU A 196 13.04 0.73 -15.80
CA LEU A 196 12.61 1.59 -16.89
C LEU A 196 13.75 1.95 -17.87
N SER A 197 14.99 1.98 -17.41
CA SER A 197 16.16 2.13 -18.28
C SER A 197 16.59 0.84 -19.01
N LYS A 198 15.87 -0.27 -18.80
CA LYS A 198 16.19 -1.60 -19.31
C LYS A 198 14.98 -2.27 -19.94
N LEU A 199 13.99 -1.48 -20.37
CA LEU A 199 12.83 -2.00 -21.08
C LEU A 199 13.29 -2.69 -22.38
N PRO A 200 12.69 -3.82 -22.78
CA PRO A 200 12.91 -4.42 -24.08
C PRO A 200 12.51 -3.46 -25.19
N ALA A 201 13.30 -3.35 -26.25
CA ALA A 201 12.99 -2.49 -27.40
C ALA A 201 11.59 -2.79 -27.97
N SER A 202 11.25 -4.09 -28.09
CA SER A 202 9.92 -4.53 -28.53
C SER A 202 8.77 -4.02 -27.68
N LEU A 203 8.95 -3.82 -26.35
CA LEU A 203 7.91 -3.26 -25.50
C LEU A 203 7.79 -1.73 -25.69
N VAL A 204 8.91 -1.05 -25.93
CA VAL A 204 8.93 0.40 -26.20
C VAL A 204 8.28 0.68 -27.57
N GLU A 205 8.58 -0.13 -28.58
CA GLU A 205 8.01 -0.02 -29.95
C GLU A 205 6.49 -0.22 -29.99
N LEU A 206 5.94 -1.02 -29.07
CA LEU A 206 4.48 -1.16 -28.90
C LEU A 206 3.81 0.08 -28.30
N GLY A 207 4.58 1.07 -27.84
CA GLY A 207 4.10 2.26 -27.12
C GLY A 207 4.08 2.01 -25.61
N PHE A 208 5.02 2.67 -24.91
CA PHE A 208 5.14 2.61 -23.45
C PHE A 208 5.14 4.02 -22.88
N THR A 209 4.16 4.34 -22.03
CA THR A 209 4.09 5.63 -21.35
C THR A 209 4.29 5.48 -19.86
N MET A 210 4.89 6.50 -19.22
CA MET A 210 5.15 6.49 -17.78
C MET A 210 4.74 7.80 -17.10
N TYR A 211 4.22 7.66 -15.88
CA TYR A 211 3.71 8.73 -15.03
C TYR A 211 4.36 8.67 -13.65
N GLY A 212 4.72 9.83 -13.11
CA GLY A 212 5.14 9.95 -11.73
C GLY A 212 6.46 10.68 -11.52
N LYS A 213 6.82 10.88 -10.26
CA LYS A 213 8.02 11.63 -9.87
C LYS A 213 9.30 10.83 -10.05
N GLY A 214 10.38 11.55 -10.29
CA GLY A 214 11.73 10.98 -10.36
C GLY A 214 12.08 10.41 -11.74
N TYR A 215 11.55 11.00 -12.79
CA TYR A 215 11.95 10.69 -14.17
C TYR A 215 13.45 10.95 -14.38
N LEU A 216 14.08 10.08 -15.15
CA LEU A 216 15.46 10.21 -15.61
C LEU A 216 15.52 10.11 -17.15
N PRO A 217 16.37 10.93 -17.82
CA PRO A 217 16.51 10.88 -19.28
C PRO A 217 16.95 9.52 -19.84
N SER A 218 17.47 8.64 -18.99
CA SER A 218 17.86 7.27 -19.35
C SER A 218 16.70 6.26 -19.35
N TYR A 219 15.50 6.68 -18.98
CA TYR A 219 14.33 5.82 -19.04
C TYR A 219 13.78 5.74 -20.45
N LEU A 220 13.31 4.56 -20.83
CA LEU A 220 12.83 4.25 -22.16
C LEU A 220 11.29 4.33 -22.19
N GLY A 221 10.76 4.92 -23.27
CA GLY A 221 9.34 5.21 -23.42
C GLY A 221 9.00 6.67 -23.13
N ASP A 222 7.73 7.02 -23.24
CA ASP A 222 7.27 8.40 -23.19
C ASP A 222 6.95 8.81 -21.74
N TYR A 223 7.50 9.94 -21.30
CA TYR A 223 7.20 10.51 -20.00
C TYR A 223 6.05 11.50 -20.09
N ALA A 224 4.93 11.16 -19.51
CA ALA A 224 3.72 11.97 -19.54
C ALA A 224 3.57 12.95 -18.37
N GLY A 225 4.48 12.91 -17.36
CA GLY A 225 4.47 13.85 -16.24
C GLY A 225 4.14 13.25 -14.88
N GLU A 226 4.05 14.13 -13.89
CA GLU A 226 3.63 13.82 -12.52
C GLU A 226 2.27 14.46 -12.24
N TYR A 227 1.33 13.67 -11.75
CA TYR A 227 -0.04 14.10 -11.48
C TYR A 227 -0.50 13.62 -10.12
N ASP A 228 -1.47 14.32 -9.54
CA ASP A 228 -2.16 13.82 -8.36
C ASP A 228 -2.94 12.52 -8.67
N PRO A 229 -3.20 11.68 -7.67
CA PRO A 229 -3.82 10.39 -7.90
C PRO A 229 -5.20 10.45 -8.56
N GLU A 230 -5.97 11.51 -8.29
CA GLU A 230 -7.31 11.67 -8.84
C GLU A 230 -7.26 12.03 -10.33
N THR A 231 -6.46 13.04 -10.67
CA THR A 231 -6.20 13.43 -12.08
C THR A 231 -5.56 12.28 -12.85
N LEU A 232 -4.60 11.55 -12.24
CA LEU A 232 -3.92 10.44 -12.89
C LEU A 232 -4.90 9.39 -13.41
N ALA A 233 -5.94 9.06 -12.66
CA ALA A 233 -6.93 8.08 -13.08
C ALA A 233 -7.65 8.47 -14.39
N SER A 234 -7.93 9.77 -14.59
CA SER A 234 -8.64 10.26 -15.77
C SER A 234 -7.78 10.43 -17.02
N ILE A 235 -6.44 10.44 -16.89
CA ILE A 235 -5.52 10.74 -18.01
C ILE A 235 -4.64 9.55 -18.42
N LEU A 236 -4.72 8.41 -17.73
CA LEU A 236 -3.89 7.25 -18.07
C LEU A 236 -4.04 6.84 -19.52
N ASP A 237 -2.95 6.90 -20.27
CA ASP A 237 -2.86 6.46 -21.64
C ASP A 237 -2.05 5.15 -21.73
N GLY A 238 -2.76 4.07 -21.92
CA GLY A 238 -2.23 2.71 -22.04
C GLY A 238 -3.35 1.69 -22.02
N LYS A 239 -3.31 0.73 -22.94
CA LYS A 239 -4.27 -0.38 -22.96
C LYS A 239 -4.10 -1.29 -21.77
N PHE A 240 -2.86 -1.51 -21.33
CA PHE A 240 -2.51 -2.33 -20.17
C PHE A 240 -1.80 -1.50 -19.11
N GLY A 241 -2.09 -1.78 -17.83
CA GLY A 241 -1.37 -1.22 -16.69
C GLY A 241 -0.26 -2.15 -16.21
N LEU A 242 0.98 -1.66 -16.08
CA LEU A 242 2.12 -2.46 -15.63
C LEU A 242 2.29 -2.41 -14.10
N VAL A 243 2.20 -3.56 -13.47
CA VAL A 243 2.55 -3.77 -12.05
C VAL A 243 3.90 -4.45 -11.95
N TRP A 244 4.96 -3.65 -11.85
CA TRP A 244 6.34 -4.11 -11.82
C TRP A 244 7.17 -3.24 -10.90
N ASP A 245 8.15 -3.82 -10.20
CA ASP A 245 9.07 -3.09 -9.34
C ASP A 245 10.47 -3.71 -9.34
N GLY A 246 11.47 -2.91 -8.98
CA GLY A 246 12.85 -3.36 -8.84
C GLY A 246 13.78 -2.87 -9.95
N LYS A 247 14.92 -3.57 -10.11
CA LYS A 247 16.05 -3.08 -10.92
C LYS A 247 16.18 -3.74 -12.30
N SER A 248 15.27 -4.67 -12.66
CA SER A 248 15.43 -5.49 -13.85
C SER A 248 14.11 -5.69 -14.59
N ALA A 249 14.16 -5.66 -15.91
CA ALA A 249 13.08 -6.04 -16.81
C ALA A 249 12.92 -7.58 -16.94
N LYS A 250 13.96 -8.36 -16.56
CA LYS A 250 13.93 -9.83 -16.63
C LYS A 250 13.16 -10.47 -15.47
N THR A 251 13.05 -9.78 -14.34
CA THR A 251 12.32 -10.24 -13.14
C THR A 251 12.23 -9.11 -12.14
N CYS A 252 11.22 -9.11 -11.27
CA CYS A 252 11.17 -8.20 -10.12
C CYS A 252 12.27 -8.56 -9.12
N SER A 253 13.26 -7.68 -8.96
CA SER A 253 14.49 -7.93 -8.22
C SER A 253 14.79 -6.85 -7.17
N GLY A 254 15.73 -7.14 -6.25
CA GLY A 254 16.02 -6.31 -5.09
C GLY A 254 14.92 -6.43 -4.02
N GLY A 255 15.06 -5.70 -2.90
CA GLY A 255 14.09 -5.75 -1.79
C GLY A 255 12.69 -5.38 -2.25
N ILE A 256 12.54 -4.21 -2.87
CA ILE A 256 11.25 -3.69 -3.36
C ILE A 256 10.62 -4.62 -4.41
N GLY A 257 11.38 -5.12 -5.39
CA GLY A 257 10.84 -6.02 -6.41
C GLY A 257 10.43 -7.38 -5.84
N LYS A 258 11.24 -7.94 -4.93
CA LYS A 258 10.91 -9.21 -4.26
C LYS A 258 9.72 -9.07 -3.31
N TYR A 259 9.48 -7.89 -2.79
CA TYR A 259 8.36 -7.61 -1.89
C TYR A 259 7.00 -7.82 -2.56
N LEU A 260 6.90 -7.67 -3.89
CA LEU A 260 5.70 -8.03 -4.67
C LEU A 260 5.29 -9.51 -4.54
N LYS A 261 6.15 -10.38 -3.99
CA LYS A 261 5.76 -11.78 -3.71
C LYS A 261 4.71 -11.90 -2.61
N ILE A 262 4.68 -10.93 -1.71
CA ILE A 262 3.83 -10.97 -0.51
C ILE A 262 2.86 -9.79 -0.44
N ASN A 263 3.24 -8.64 -0.98
CA ASN A 263 2.40 -7.45 -0.98
C ASN A 263 1.68 -7.25 -2.31
N THR A 264 0.53 -6.60 -2.28
CA THR A 264 -0.23 -6.18 -3.44
C THR A 264 0.02 -4.70 -3.70
N SER A 265 0.31 -4.36 -4.95
CA SER A 265 0.63 -2.98 -5.31
C SER A 265 -0.62 -2.15 -5.49
N HIS A 266 -0.63 -0.93 -4.97
CA HIS A 266 -1.71 0.05 -5.18
C HIS A 266 -1.90 0.42 -6.67
N LYS A 267 -0.87 0.26 -7.50
CA LYS A 267 -0.97 0.39 -8.97
C LYS A 267 -2.03 -0.54 -9.56
N PHE A 268 -2.17 -1.75 -9.00
CA PHE A 268 -3.18 -2.70 -9.45
C PHE A 268 -4.59 -2.14 -9.29
N GLY A 269 -4.92 -1.60 -8.11
CA GLY A 269 -6.22 -0.97 -7.86
C GLY A 269 -6.51 0.16 -8.83
N LEU A 270 -5.53 1.05 -9.08
CA LEU A 270 -5.65 2.13 -10.06
C LEU A 270 -6.01 1.60 -11.45
N TYR A 271 -5.30 0.59 -11.96
CA TYR A 271 -5.54 0.06 -13.31
C TYR A 271 -6.89 -0.64 -13.42
N ILE A 272 -7.26 -1.44 -12.42
CA ILE A 272 -8.56 -2.11 -12.43
C ILE A 272 -9.71 -1.09 -12.31
N ALA A 273 -9.59 -0.09 -11.45
CA ALA A 273 -10.59 0.97 -11.31
C ALA A 273 -10.77 1.79 -12.62
N THR A 274 -9.69 1.93 -13.41
CA THR A 274 -9.73 2.61 -14.72
C THR A 274 -10.01 1.65 -15.89
N GLY A 275 -10.45 0.42 -15.62
CA GLY A 275 -10.85 -0.55 -16.65
C GLY A 275 -9.70 -1.14 -17.46
N LYS A 276 -8.44 -1.01 -17.00
CA LYS A 276 -7.26 -1.48 -17.72
C LYS A 276 -6.86 -2.89 -17.26
N PRO A 277 -6.77 -3.88 -18.17
CA PRO A 277 -6.14 -5.15 -17.85
C PRO A 277 -4.69 -4.94 -17.45
N VAL A 278 -4.16 -5.84 -16.62
CA VAL A 278 -2.86 -5.66 -15.98
C VAL A 278 -1.79 -6.64 -16.49
N ILE A 279 -0.55 -6.16 -16.50
CA ILE A 279 0.64 -6.98 -16.65
C ILE A 279 1.28 -7.12 -15.27
N VAL A 280 1.34 -8.33 -14.73
CA VAL A 280 1.90 -8.60 -13.40
C VAL A 280 3.06 -9.59 -13.47
N TRP A 281 3.95 -9.54 -12.47
CA TRP A 281 5.01 -10.55 -12.35
C TRP A 281 4.41 -11.90 -11.94
N SER A 282 4.75 -12.96 -12.67
CA SER A 282 4.22 -14.32 -12.47
C SER A 282 4.46 -14.91 -11.08
N LYS A 283 5.52 -14.45 -10.38
CA LYS A 283 5.86 -14.85 -9.01
C LYS A 283 5.30 -13.90 -7.95
N GLY A 284 4.60 -12.83 -8.35
CA GLY A 284 3.94 -11.88 -7.46
C GLY A 284 2.67 -12.44 -6.81
N SER A 285 2.25 -11.82 -5.70
CA SER A 285 1.02 -12.19 -4.97
C SER A 285 -0.25 -12.02 -5.80
N LEU A 286 -0.27 -11.06 -6.73
CA LEU A 286 -1.39 -10.78 -7.64
C LEU A 286 -1.54 -11.78 -8.79
N ALA A 287 -0.49 -12.56 -9.12
CA ALA A 287 -0.52 -13.41 -10.30
C ALA A 287 -1.63 -14.49 -10.29
N PRO A 288 -1.95 -15.15 -9.17
CA PRO A 288 -3.07 -16.08 -9.09
C PRO A 288 -4.41 -15.40 -9.39
N LEU A 289 -4.67 -14.25 -8.77
CA LEU A 289 -5.90 -13.46 -8.96
C LEU A 289 -6.08 -13.03 -10.42
N VAL A 290 -5.01 -12.48 -11.04
CA VAL A 290 -5.04 -12.03 -12.44
C VAL A 290 -5.38 -13.18 -13.40
N LYS A 291 -4.80 -14.36 -13.16
CA LYS A 291 -5.09 -15.58 -13.96
C LYS A 291 -6.51 -16.08 -13.74
N GLU A 292 -6.95 -16.19 -12.49
CA GLU A 292 -8.29 -16.68 -12.13
C GLU A 292 -9.39 -15.79 -12.73
N LYS A 293 -9.26 -14.48 -12.54
CA LYS A 293 -10.26 -13.49 -13.01
C LYS A 293 -10.12 -13.13 -14.47
N ARG A 294 -9.04 -13.55 -15.15
CA ARG A 294 -8.76 -13.22 -16.57
C ARG A 294 -8.72 -11.71 -16.85
N ILE A 295 -8.15 -10.94 -15.93
CA ILE A 295 -8.08 -9.47 -15.97
C ILE A 295 -6.71 -8.94 -16.40
N GLY A 296 -5.90 -9.78 -17.05
CA GLY A 296 -4.57 -9.42 -17.52
C GLY A 296 -3.67 -10.62 -17.74
N ILE A 297 -2.38 -10.38 -17.80
CA ILE A 297 -1.36 -11.40 -18.04
C ILE A 297 -0.32 -11.44 -16.90
N ALA A 298 0.14 -12.64 -16.58
CA ALA A 298 1.18 -12.86 -15.58
C ALA A 298 2.45 -13.40 -16.27
N VAL A 299 3.52 -12.59 -16.26
CA VAL A 299 4.74 -12.84 -17.05
C VAL A 299 5.98 -13.00 -16.17
N ASN A 300 6.97 -13.71 -16.64
CA ASN A 300 8.25 -13.86 -15.94
C ASN A 300 9.19 -12.67 -16.21
N SER A 301 9.07 -12.06 -17.41
CA SER A 301 9.89 -10.94 -17.86
C SER A 301 9.08 -9.95 -18.70
N LEU A 302 9.57 -8.71 -18.85
CA LEU A 302 8.95 -7.72 -19.73
C LEU A 302 9.16 -8.04 -21.22
N SER A 303 10.14 -8.86 -21.58
CA SER A 303 10.27 -9.40 -22.95
C SER A 303 9.15 -10.40 -23.27
N GLU A 304 8.77 -11.26 -22.29
CA GLU A 304 7.62 -12.13 -22.43
C GLU A 304 6.32 -11.33 -22.57
N ALA A 305 6.17 -10.24 -21.80
CA ALA A 305 5.02 -9.34 -21.94
C ALA A 305 4.91 -8.81 -23.36
N ALA A 306 6.00 -8.26 -23.92
CA ALA A 306 6.01 -7.74 -25.30
C ALA A 306 5.64 -8.79 -26.37
N SER A 307 5.95 -10.06 -26.11
CA SER A 307 5.61 -11.15 -27.05
C SER A 307 4.16 -11.60 -26.95
N LEU A 308 3.46 -11.27 -25.86
CA LEU A 308 2.05 -11.64 -25.63
C LEU A 308 1.07 -10.52 -25.97
N LEU A 309 1.55 -9.31 -26.15
CA LEU A 309 0.77 -8.13 -26.53
C LEU A 309 0.73 -7.94 -28.06
#